data_d84001dcf76a7e857d04f27be9c7cc14
#
_entry.id   d84001dcf76a7e857d04f27be9c7cc14
#
_cell.length_a   1.000
_cell.length_b   1.000
_cell.length_c   1.000
_cell.angle_alpha   90.00
_cell.angle_beta   90.00
_cell.angle_gamma   90.00
#
_symmetry.space_group_name_H-M   'P 1'
#
loop_
_entity.id
_entity.type
_entity.pdbx_description
1 polymer ?
#
loop_
_entity_poly.entity_id
_entity_poly.type
_entity_poly.pdbx_seq_one_letter_code
_entity_poly.pdbx_strand_id
1 'polypeptide(L)'
;DFDLNDTKNPKALLGMNKLDKDGKETEEIITQEVIDTMDDDTLYANLNALWKNFCITSTYEPGSVAKPFTVAAGLECGRLTGDETYFCGGSLWYGGHEIHCHNRLGDGMLTVKEAVEKSCNVALMQMGDAIGKDNFLTFQELYNWGLKTNIDLAGEARTAGLVYNSATMGEAELATSTFGQGFNATMIQMIAGFCSLVNGGYYYEPHVVNKIVSSDGTTIKNIEPRLLKQTVSASTSEKIIDYCNGVVTEGTGKTARPAGYAIGGKTGTAEMVPRNKKNYVVSFMGYAPADHPEIAIYAVVDRPNTLIQDDAKFATGIVKNVLTEVLPYLNYFMTEELSDNERTELGESDLAVKLPEVENPEDAEDAEGAEVQQEETTQEETPQESEEEKAWKERLATYETDPETGYLIEPETGALIDPATGQAVDGSSFMN
;
A
#
# COMPACT_ATOMS: atom_id res chain seq x y z
N ASP A 1 -5.34 -10.75 22.17
CA ASP A 1 -3.92 -10.73 22.51
C ASP A 1 -3.65 -11.63 23.71
N PHE A 2 -2.49 -12.29 23.78
CA PHE A 2 -2.17 -13.22 24.87
C PHE A 2 -0.69 -13.10 25.26
N ASP A 3 -0.40 -13.41 26.55
CA ASP A 3 0.97 -13.41 27.07
C ASP A 3 1.75 -14.66 26.59
N LEU A 4 2.84 -14.43 25.86
CA LEU A 4 3.72 -15.51 25.39
C LEU A 4 4.38 -16.31 26.51
N ASN A 5 4.45 -15.77 27.73
CA ASN A 5 4.95 -16.46 28.92
C ASN A 5 3.87 -17.26 29.63
N ASP A 6 2.58 -17.00 29.34
CA ASP A 6 1.41 -17.68 29.91
C ASP A 6 0.36 -18.00 28.85
N THR A 7 0.78 -18.71 27.82
CA THR A 7 -0.03 -18.99 26.62
C THR A 7 -1.32 -19.76 26.89
N LYS A 8 -1.36 -20.53 27.99
CA LYS A 8 -2.53 -21.36 28.36
C LYS A 8 -3.53 -20.64 29.27
N ASN A 9 -3.31 -19.37 29.58
CA ASN A 9 -4.22 -18.60 30.44
C ASN A 9 -5.57 -18.38 29.77
N PRO A 10 -6.65 -19.02 30.27
CA PRO A 10 -7.96 -18.91 29.63
C PRO A 10 -8.56 -17.50 29.71
N LYS A 11 -8.05 -16.63 30.59
CA LYS A 11 -8.49 -15.22 30.67
C LYS A 11 -8.21 -14.44 29.39
N ALA A 12 -7.25 -14.89 28.55
CA ALA A 12 -7.00 -14.30 27.25
C ALA A 12 -8.18 -14.47 26.27
N LEU A 13 -9.12 -15.37 26.57
CA LEU A 13 -10.33 -15.62 25.77
C LEU A 13 -11.51 -14.69 26.15
N LEU A 14 -11.42 -13.95 27.24
CA LEU A 14 -12.54 -13.11 27.72
C LEU A 14 -12.98 -12.09 26.66
N GLY A 15 -14.29 -12.04 26.42
CA GLY A 15 -14.91 -11.15 25.45
C GLY A 15 -14.93 -11.66 24.02
N MET A 16 -14.32 -12.81 23.73
CA MET A 16 -14.35 -13.45 22.41
C MET A 16 -15.64 -14.27 22.22
N ASN A 17 -16.02 -14.50 20.99
CA ASN A 17 -17.04 -15.49 20.66
C ASN A 17 -16.50 -16.88 20.94
N LYS A 18 -17.29 -17.70 21.66
CA LYS A 18 -16.93 -19.07 21.98
C LYS A 18 -16.97 -19.96 20.75
N LEU A 19 -15.93 -20.76 20.57
CA LEU A 19 -15.96 -21.89 19.66
C LEU A 19 -16.43 -23.15 20.39
N ASP A 20 -17.18 -24.01 19.70
CA ASP A 20 -17.48 -25.33 20.18
C ASP A 20 -16.22 -26.23 20.09
N LYS A 21 -16.31 -27.46 20.57
CA LYS A 21 -15.20 -28.45 20.53
C LYS A 21 -14.70 -28.78 19.11
N ASP A 22 -15.55 -28.55 18.10
CA ASP A 22 -15.20 -28.79 16.69
C ASP A 22 -14.62 -27.52 16.02
N GLY A 23 -14.43 -26.42 16.82
CA GLY A 23 -13.87 -25.15 16.38
C GLY A 23 -14.83 -24.27 15.62
N LYS A 24 -16.15 -24.53 15.70
CA LYS A 24 -17.18 -23.71 15.08
C LYS A 24 -17.61 -22.59 16.02
N GLU A 25 -17.68 -21.37 15.48
CA GLU A 25 -18.10 -20.18 16.22
C GLU A 25 -19.56 -20.27 16.65
N THR A 26 -19.81 -19.92 17.90
CA THR A 26 -21.15 -19.81 18.50
C THR A 26 -21.49 -18.34 18.78
N GLU A 27 -22.74 -18.04 19.12
CA GLU A 27 -23.17 -16.69 19.50
C GLU A 27 -22.87 -16.37 20.98
N GLU A 28 -22.28 -17.31 21.74
CA GLU A 28 -21.97 -17.17 23.15
C GLU A 28 -20.65 -16.42 23.34
N ILE A 29 -20.68 -15.31 24.10
CA ILE A 29 -19.45 -14.57 24.48
C ILE A 29 -18.81 -15.25 25.69
N ILE A 30 -17.49 -15.41 25.62
CA ILE A 30 -16.70 -16.01 26.70
C ILE A 30 -16.61 -15.03 27.87
N THR A 31 -17.29 -15.39 28.97
CA THR A 31 -17.20 -14.74 30.29
C THR A 31 -16.40 -15.61 31.25
N GLN A 32 -16.09 -15.12 32.44
CA GLN A 32 -15.42 -15.93 33.47
C GLN A 32 -16.26 -17.17 33.83
N GLU A 33 -17.57 -17.05 33.90
CA GLU A 33 -18.46 -18.19 34.18
C GLU A 33 -18.42 -19.27 33.08
N VAL A 34 -18.32 -18.83 31.82
CA VAL A 34 -18.13 -19.73 30.68
C VAL A 34 -16.80 -20.46 30.77
N ILE A 35 -15.71 -19.75 31.11
CA ILE A 35 -14.38 -20.37 31.32
C ILE A 35 -14.44 -21.42 32.44
N ASP A 36 -15.06 -21.09 33.57
CA ASP A 36 -15.10 -21.97 34.75
C ASP A 36 -15.92 -23.26 34.54
N THR A 37 -16.77 -23.27 33.52
CA THR A 37 -17.63 -24.43 33.13
C THR A 37 -17.24 -25.09 31.83
N MET A 38 -16.23 -24.58 31.14
CA MET A 38 -15.77 -25.08 29.86
C MET A 38 -15.02 -26.40 30.03
N ASP A 39 -15.35 -27.40 29.21
CA ASP A 39 -14.57 -28.65 29.15
C ASP A 39 -13.22 -28.41 28.45
N ASP A 40 -12.27 -29.31 28.67
CA ASP A 40 -10.90 -29.20 28.16
C ASP A 40 -10.86 -29.16 26.62
N ASP A 41 -11.68 -29.93 25.92
CA ASP A 41 -11.68 -29.99 24.45
C ASP A 41 -12.14 -28.64 23.88
N THR A 42 -13.21 -28.07 24.45
CA THR A 42 -13.71 -26.75 24.08
C THR A 42 -12.70 -25.65 24.44
N LEU A 43 -12.07 -25.72 25.62
CA LEU A 43 -11.04 -24.77 26.04
C LEU A 43 -9.86 -24.77 25.06
N TYR A 44 -9.35 -25.96 24.72
CA TYR A 44 -8.22 -26.05 23.78
C TYR A 44 -8.61 -25.66 22.35
N ALA A 45 -9.85 -25.87 21.89
CA ALA A 45 -10.33 -25.38 20.61
C ALA A 45 -10.25 -23.84 20.55
N ASN A 46 -10.67 -23.16 21.61
CA ASN A 46 -10.64 -21.69 21.72
C ASN A 46 -9.21 -21.16 21.84
N LEU A 47 -8.36 -21.77 22.69
CA LEU A 47 -6.95 -21.37 22.81
C LEU A 47 -6.18 -21.60 21.48
N ASN A 48 -6.41 -22.73 20.79
CA ASN A 48 -5.82 -22.98 19.48
C ASN A 48 -6.21 -21.92 18.44
N ALA A 49 -7.45 -21.42 18.50
CA ALA A 49 -7.88 -20.33 17.63
C ALA A 49 -7.16 -19.01 17.97
N LEU A 50 -7.01 -18.69 19.26
CA LEU A 50 -6.30 -17.51 19.75
C LEU A 50 -4.80 -17.54 19.36
N TRP A 51 -4.17 -18.69 19.39
CA TRP A 51 -2.75 -18.84 19.04
C TRP A 51 -2.46 -18.76 17.53
N LYS A 52 -3.48 -18.84 16.69
CA LYS A 52 -3.30 -18.69 15.24
C LYS A 52 -2.97 -17.26 14.90
N ASN A 53 -1.89 -17.07 14.14
CA ASN A 53 -1.57 -15.77 13.57
C ASN A 53 -2.52 -15.48 12.41
N PHE A 54 -3.50 -14.59 12.62
CA PHE A 54 -4.49 -14.19 11.63
C PHE A 54 -3.85 -13.78 10.29
N CYS A 55 -2.73 -13.06 10.34
CA CYS A 55 -2.07 -12.52 9.13
C CYS A 55 -1.64 -13.59 8.13
N ILE A 56 -1.39 -14.82 8.60
CA ILE A 56 -0.90 -15.91 7.74
C ILE A 56 -1.86 -17.12 7.68
N THR A 57 -2.80 -17.23 8.63
CA THR A 57 -3.70 -18.39 8.72
C THR A 57 -5.10 -18.13 8.22
N SER A 58 -5.60 -16.90 8.36
CA SER A 58 -6.97 -16.55 7.99
C SER A 58 -7.04 -16.10 6.53
N THR A 59 -8.08 -16.57 5.84
CA THR A 59 -8.32 -16.26 4.44
C THR A 59 -9.64 -15.54 4.30
N TYR A 60 -9.69 -14.51 3.48
CA TYR A 60 -10.86 -13.68 3.24
C TYR A 60 -10.82 -13.10 1.83
N GLU A 61 -11.96 -12.63 1.34
CA GLU A 61 -12.03 -11.86 0.10
C GLU A 61 -11.39 -10.49 0.33
N PRO A 62 -10.30 -10.10 -0.39
CA PRO A 62 -9.56 -8.87 -0.11
C PRO A 62 -10.35 -7.59 -0.42
N GLY A 63 -11.37 -7.69 -1.28
CA GLY A 63 -12.13 -6.54 -1.73
C GLY A 63 -11.27 -5.54 -2.50
N SER A 64 -11.61 -4.26 -2.38
CA SER A 64 -11.04 -3.20 -3.22
C SER A 64 -9.52 -2.98 -3.09
N VAL A 65 -8.83 -3.57 -2.12
CA VAL A 65 -7.35 -3.57 -2.09
C VAL A 65 -6.74 -4.41 -3.21
N ALA A 66 -7.52 -5.24 -3.91
CA ALA A 66 -7.10 -5.96 -5.10
C ALA A 66 -7.05 -5.08 -6.37
N LYS A 67 -7.68 -3.91 -6.39
CA LYS A 67 -7.78 -3.05 -7.59
C LYS A 67 -6.43 -2.57 -8.13
N PRO A 68 -5.48 -2.11 -7.31
CA PRO A 68 -4.14 -1.80 -7.79
C PRO A 68 -3.46 -2.96 -8.53
N PHE A 69 -3.67 -4.21 -8.09
CA PHE A 69 -3.13 -5.40 -8.75
C PHE A 69 -3.76 -5.62 -10.13
N THR A 70 -5.07 -5.43 -10.24
CA THR A 70 -5.77 -5.54 -11.53
C THR A 70 -5.29 -4.48 -12.52
N VAL A 71 -5.17 -3.23 -12.08
CA VAL A 71 -4.67 -2.14 -12.93
C VAL A 71 -3.22 -2.40 -13.32
N ALA A 72 -2.36 -2.81 -12.38
CA ALA A 72 -0.97 -3.17 -12.65
C ALA A 72 -0.86 -4.31 -13.67
N ALA A 73 -1.69 -5.35 -13.56
CA ALA A 73 -1.75 -6.42 -14.54
C ALA A 73 -2.11 -5.91 -15.95
N GLY A 74 -3.08 -5.00 -16.03
CA GLY A 74 -3.51 -4.41 -17.30
C GLY A 74 -2.42 -3.55 -17.96
N LEU A 75 -1.74 -2.72 -17.17
CA LEU A 75 -0.62 -1.90 -17.64
C LEU A 75 0.55 -2.78 -18.09
N GLU A 76 0.94 -3.76 -17.29
CA GLU A 76 2.11 -4.60 -17.55
C GLU A 76 1.92 -5.52 -18.77
N CYS A 77 0.71 -6.07 -18.98
CA CYS A 77 0.44 -6.87 -20.18
C CYS A 77 0.11 -6.01 -21.43
N GLY A 78 0.21 -4.68 -21.35
CA GLY A 78 -0.05 -3.76 -22.45
C GLY A 78 -1.51 -3.71 -22.91
N ARG A 79 -2.45 -4.13 -22.05
CA ARG A 79 -3.89 -4.03 -22.31
C ARG A 79 -4.49 -2.72 -21.83
N LEU A 80 -3.77 -2.03 -20.95
CA LEU A 80 -4.06 -0.67 -20.52
C LEU A 80 -2.82 0.19 -20.75
N THR A 81 -3.03 1.44 -21.13
CA THR A 81 -1.98 2.48 -21.24
C THR A 81 -1.96 3.37 -20.00
N GLY A 82 -3.10 3.48 -19.31
CA GLY A 82 -3.36 4.40 -18.21
C GLY A 82 -4.14 5.65 -18.63
N ASP A 83 -4.35 5.87 -19.94
CA ASP A 83 -5.04 7.04 -20.48
C ASP A 83 -6.52 6.78 -20.79
N GLU A 84 -6.97 5.53 -20.60
CA GLU A 84 -8.35 5.14 -20.90
C GLU A 84 -9.32 5.83 -19.92
N THR A 85 -10.56 5.97 -20.42
CA THR A 85 -11.70 6.40 -19.60
C THR A 85 -12.82 5.37 -19.62
N TYR A 86 -13.50 5.23 -18.50
CA TYR A 86 -14.55 4.24 -18.29
C TYR A 86 -15.81 4.90 -17.76
N PHE A 87 -16.97 4.50 -18.29
CA PHE A 87 -18.25 5.01 -17.82
C PHE A 87 -18.82 4.11 -16.71
N CYS A 88 -19.08 4.68 -15.55
CA CYS A 88 -19.77 4.02 -14.45
C CYS A 88 -21.24 4.46 -14.35
N GLY A 89 -22.15 3.60 -14.76
CA GLY A 89 -23.59 3.79 -14.61
C GLY A 89 -24.19 3.15 -13.36
N GLY A 90 -23.34 2.69 -12.40
CA GLY A 90 -23.79 2.08 -11.13
C GLY A 90 -23.85 0.55 -11.14
N SER A 91 -23.97 -0.10 -12.30
CA SER A 91 -23.93 -1.58 -12.44
C SER A 91 -23.54 -2.00 -13.85
N LEU A 92 -23.14 -3.28 -14.00
CA LEU A 92 -22.94 -3.98 -15.27
C LEU A 92 -23.41 -5.44 -15.15
N TRP A 93 -23.76 -6.04 -16.30
CA TRP A 93 -24.17 -7.43 -16.40
C TRP A 93 -23.02 -8.32 -16.85
N TYR A 94 -22.71 -9.36 -16.08
CA TYR A 94 -21.72 -10.38 -16.40
C TYR A 94 -22.22 -11.77 -16.06
N GLY A 95 -22.10 -12.72 -17.01
CA GLY A 95 -22.49 -14.12 -16.79
C GLY A 95 -23.93 -14.30 -16.32
N GLY A 96 -24.86 -13.40 -16.70
CA GLY A 96 -26.26 -13.43 -16.28
C GLY A 96 -26.54 -12.80 -14.90
N HIS A 97 -25.56 -12.15 -14.28
CA HIS A 97 -25.69 -11.46 -12.99
C HIS A 97 -25.48 -9.96 -13.14
N GLU A 98 -26.31 -9.17 -12.46
CA GLU A 98 -26.10 -7.74 -12.32
C GLU A 98 -25.13 -7.48 -11.17
N ILE A 99 -23.94 -6.95 -11.50
CA ILE A 99 -22.89 -6.63 -10.53
C ILE A 99 -22.83 -5.13 -10.34
N HIS A 100 -22.94 -4.68 -9.09
CA HIS A 100 -23.08 -3.28 -8.77
C HIS A 100 -21.78 -2.61 -8.34
N CYS A 101 -21.67 -1.31 -8.64
CA CYS A 101 -20.72 -0.43 -7.97
C CYS A 101 -21.18 -0.14 -6.51
N HIS A 102 -20.25 0.28 -5.66
CA HIS A 102 -20.61 0.80 -4.33
C HIS A 102 -21.47 2.07 -4.47
N ASN A 103 -21.16 2.95 -5.42
CA ASN A 103 -22.04 4.05 -5.82
C ASN A 103 -23.09 3.55 -6.81
N ARG A 104 -24.30 3.28 -6.31
CA ARG A 104 -25.43 2.75 -7.11
C ARG A 104 -25.96 3.72 -8.16
N LEU A 105 -25.68 5.03 -8.00
CA LEU A 105 -26.05 6.07 -8.98
C LEU A 105 -25.02 6.19 -10.10
N GLY A 106 -23.84 5.56 -9.96
CA GLY A 106 -22.72 5.66 -10.87
C GLY A 106 -21.85 6.90 -10.62
N ASP A 107 -20.61 6.81 -11.06
CA ASP A 107 -19.61 7.88 -10.91
C ASP A 107 -19.41 8.67 -12.22
N GLY A 108 -20.12 8.32 -13.29
CA GLY A 108 -19.97 8.93 -14.62
C GLY A 108 -18.69 8.47 -15.32
N MET A 109 -18.09 9.37 -16.11
CA MET A 109 -16.81 9.10 -16.78
C MET A 109 -15.65 9.23 -15.79
N LEU A 110 -14.77 8.22 -15.78
CA LEU A 110 -13.61 8.14 -14.89
C LEU A 110 -12.38 7.77 -15.72
N THR A 111 -11.25 8.41 -15.47
CA THR A 111 -9.93 7.94 -15.88
C THR A 111 -9.55 6.68 -15.09
N VAL A 112 -8.49 5.96 -15.50
CA VAL A 112 -7.96 4.83 -14.74
C VAL A 112 -7.60 5.24 -13.31
N LYS A 113 -6.95 6.38 -13.13
CA LYS A 113 -6.58 6.96 -11.83
C LYS A 113 -7.81 7.21 -10.96
N GLU A 114 -8.79 7.97 -11.46
CA GLU A 114 -10.03 8.27 -10.74
C GLU A 114 -10.83 6.99 -10.39
N ALA A 115 -10.78 5.96 -11.25
CA ALA A 115 -11.42 4.68 -10.95
C ALA A 115 -10.81 3.97 -9.74
N VAL A 116 -9.49 4.10 -9.54
CA VAL A 116 -8.78 3.61 -8.35
C VAL A 116 -9.08 4.49 -7.14
N GLU A 117 -9.02 5.82 -7.28
CA GLU A 117 -9.28 6.81 -6.23
C GLU A 117 -10.69 6.68 -5.64
N LYS A 118 -11.70 6.61 -6.51
CA LYS A 118 -13.11 6.45 -6.15
C LYS A 118 -13.49 4.99 -5.89
N SER A 119 -12.55 4.06 -6.08
CA SER A 119 -12.79 2.63 -5.88
C SER A 119 -13.95 2.06 -6.71
N CYS A 120 -14.06 2.47 -7.98
CA CYS A 120 -15.17 2.11 -8.86
C CYS A 120 -15.11 0.64 -9.32
N ASN A 121 -16.12 -0.19 -8.97
CA ASN A 121 -16.17 -1.58 -9.42
C ASN A 121 -16.46 -1.70 -10.92
N VAL A 122 -17.34 -0.84 -11.44
CA VAL A 122 -17.75 -0.87 -12.85
C VAL A 122 -16.58 -0.61 -13.79
N ALA A 123 -15.73 0.37 -13.46
CA ALA A 123 -14.53 0.64 -14.26
C ALA A 123 -13.55 -0.55 -14.21
N LEU A 124 -13.36 -1.17 -13.03
CA LEU A 124 -12.47 -2.32 -12.89
C LEU A 124 -12.97 -3.55 -13.66
N MET A 125 -14.28 -3.79 -13.70
CA MET A 125 -14.86 -4.86 -14.54
C MET A 125 -14.56 -4.64 -16.02
N GLN A 126 -14.73 -3.41 -16.53
CA GLN A 126 -14.40 -3.06 -17.92
C GLN A 126 -12.89 -3.20 -18.21
N MET A 127 -12.02 -2.85 -17.25
CA MET A 127 -10.58 -3.12 -17.34
C MET A 127 -10.30 -4.63 -17.39
N GLY A 128 -11.03 -5.43 -16.60
CA GLY A 128 -10.95 -6.88 -16.61
C GLY A 128 -11.27 -7.50 -17.98
N ASP A 129 -12.26 -6.96 -18.69
CA ASP A 129 -12.58 -7.37 -20.05
C ASP A 129 -11.40 -7.09 -21.01
N ALA A 130 -10.78 -5.91 -20.89
CA ALA A 130 -9.61 -5.54 -21.69
C ALA A 130 -8.40 -6.45 -21.39
N ILE A 131 -8.16 -6.75 -20.11
CA ILE A 131 -7.07 -7.65 -19.65
C ILE A 131 -7.31 -9.07 -20.18
N GLY A 132 -8.53 -9.57 -20.02
CA GLY A 132 -8.93 -10.92 -20.35
C GLY A 132 -8.46 -11.96 -19.32
N LYS A 133 -9.17 -13.07 -19.34
CA LYS A 133 -9.01 -14.18 -18.37
C LYS A 133 -7.57 -14.70 -18.27
N ASP A 134 -6.92 -14.97 -19.40
CA ASP A 134 -5.61 -15.62 -19.40
C ASP A 134 -4.53 -14.71 -18.79
N ASN A 135 -4.54 -13.43 -19.14
CA ASN A 135 -3.63 -12.45 -18.53
C ASN A 135 -3.92 -12.30 -17.02
N PHE A 136 -5.20 -12.18 -16.64
CA PHE A 136 -5.57 -12.05 -15.24
C PHE A 136 -5.07 -13.23 -14.40
N LEU A 137 -5.24 -14.47 -14.89
CA LEU A 137 -4.74 -15.68 -14.21
C LEU A 137 -3.21 -15.72 -14.14
N THR A 138 -2.51 -15.26 -15.18
CA THR A 138 -1.04 -15.15 -15.17
C THR A 138 -0.57 -14.21 -14.06
N PHE A 139 -1.20 -13.04 -13.93
CA PHE A 139 -0.84 -12.09 -12.88
C PHE A 139 -1.27 -12.54 -11.49
N GLN A 140 -2.40 -13.25 -11.36
CA GLN A 140 -2.80 -13.91 -10.11
C GLN A 140 -1.66 -14.80 -9.58
N GLU A 141 -1.03 -15.59 -10.44
CA GLU A 141 0.11 -16.44 -10.08
C GLU A 141 1.38 -15.61 -9.81
N LEU A 142 1.64 -14.56 -10.59
CA LEU A 142 2.76 -13.65 -10.37
C LEU A 142 2.69 -12.95 -9.01
N TYR A 143 1.50 -12.61 -8.53
CA TYR A 143 1.28 -12.02 -7.21
C TYR A 143 1.25 -13.06 -6.07
N ASN A 144 1.50 -14.33 -6.36
CA ASN A 144 1.43 -15.46 -5.41
C ASN A 144 0.01 -15.71 -4.83
N TRP A 145 -1.04 -15.24 -5.46
CA TRP A 145 -2.39 -15.60 -5.04
C TRP A 145 -2.63 -17.08 -5.34
N GLY A 146 -3.06 -17.83 -4.33
CA GLY A 146 -3.17 -19.29 -4.40
C GLY A 146 -1.89 -20.06 -4.05
N LEU A 147 -0.75 -19.37 -3.93
CA LEU A 147 0.53 -19.96 -3.56
C LEU A 147 0.95 -19.56 -2.15
N LYS A 148 1.79 -20.35 -1.49
CA LYS A 148 2.43 -19.95 -0.23
C LYS A 148 3.45 -18.86 -0.47
N THR A 149 3.54 -17.92 0.46
CA THR A 149 4.63 -16.93 0.47
C THR A 149 5.94 -17.50 0.98
N ASN A 150 5.84 -18.64 1.70
CA ASN A 150 6.93 -19.29 2.41
C ASN A 150 7.56 -18.43 3.52
N ILE A 151 6.76 -17.54 4.12
CA ILE A 151 7.19 -16.84 5.32
C ILE A 151 7.71 -17.85 6.37
N ASP A 152 8.76 -17.49 7.07
CA ASP A 152 9.46 -18.32 8.07
C ASP A 152 8.67 -18.51 9.39
N LEU A 153 7.34 -18.48 9.30
CA LEU A 153 6.41 -18.72 10.38
C LEU A 153 5.60 -20.01 10.14
N ALA A 154 5.29 -20.71 11.23
CA ALA A 154 4.45 -21.90 11.16
C ALA A 154 2.97 -21.56 10.94
N GLY A 155 2.24 -22.39 10.21
CA GLY A 155 0.79 -22.30 10.08
C GLY A 155 0.29 -21.52 8.87
N GLU A 156 1.14 -21.11 7.94
CA GLU A 156 0.69 -20.42 6.72
C GLU A 156 -0.36 -21.23 5.96
N ALA A 157 -1.50 -20.59 5.66
CA ALA A 157 -2.63 -21.23 5.01
C ALA A 157 -2.32 -21.64 3.56
N ARG A 158 -3.00 -22.69 3.10
CA ARG A 158 -2.98 -23.11 1.70
C ARG A 158 -4.21 -22.55 0.99
N THR A 159 -4.01 -21.68 0.01
CA THR A 159 -5.07 -20.95 -0.69
C THR A 159 -5.28 -21.42 -2.14
N ALA A 160 -4.58 -22.44 -2.62
CA ALA A 160 -4.67 -22.95 -4.00
C ALA A 160 -6.12 -23.32 -4.43
N GLY A 161 -6.93 -23.83 -3.52
CA GLY A 161 -8.33 -24.16 -3.78
C GLY A 161 -9.30 -22.97 -3.59
N LEU A 162 -8.79 -21.78 -3.25
CA LEU A 162 -9.57 -20.58 -2.93
C LEU A 162 -9.41 -19.47 -3.99
N VAL A 163 -8.74 -19.76 -5.09
CA VAL A 163 -8.57 -18.89 -6.26
C VAL A 163 -9.09 -19.59 -7.50
N TYR A 164 -9.49 -18.82 -8.50
CA TYR A 164 -9.92 -19.37 -9.78
C TYR A 164 -8.75 -19.83 -10.65
N ASN A 165 -9.05 -20.76 -11.54
CA ASN A 165 -8.14 -21.26 -12.56
C ASN A 165 -8.81 -21.23 -13.94
N SER A 166 -8.11 -21.67 -14.98
CA SER A 166 -8.62 -21.64 -16.36
C SER A 166 -9.91 -22.41 -16.59
N ALA A 167 -10.20 -23.43 -15.79
CA ALA A 167 -11.43 -24.21 -15.87
C ALA A 167 -12.61 -23.60 -15.09
N THR A 168 -12.32 -22.84 -14.02
CA THR A 168 -13.33 -22.33 -13.07
C THR A 168 -13.63 -20.85 -13.21
N MET A 169 -12.80 -20.06 -13.90
CA MET A 169 -13.02 -18.63 -14.14
C MET A 169 -13.92 -18.42 -15.35
N GLY A 170 -15.17 -18.05 -15.13
CA GLY A 170 -16.09 -17.54 -16.16
C GLY A 170 -16.11 -16.01 -16.20
N GLU A 171 -17.09 -15.44 -16.89
CA GLU A 171 -17.21 -13.97 -17.06
C GLU A 171 -17.52 -13.27 -15.72
N ALA A 172 -18.43 -13.81 -14.92
CA ALA A 172 -18.80 -13.24 -13.63
C ALA A 172 -17.65 -13.36 -12.61
N GLU A 173 -16.93 -14.48 -12.61
CA GLU A 173 -15.79 -14.72 -11.75
C GLU A 173 -14.63 -13.77 -12.10
N LEU A 174 -14.34 -13.55 -13.38
CA LEU A 174 -13.34 -12.57 -13.81
C LEU A 174 -13.76 -11.17 -13.34
N ALA A 175 -15.00 -10.76 -13.64
CA ALA A 175 -15.51 -9.44 -13.27
C ALA A 175 -15.39 -9.17 -11.77
N THR A 176 -15.82 -10.11 -10.92
CA THR A 176 -15.74 -9.95 -9.45
C THR A 176 -14.31 -10.00 -8.93
N SER A 177 -13.44 -10.82 -9.54
CA SER A 177 -12.04 -10.92 -9.15
C SER A 177 -11.28 -9.61 -9.36
N THR A 178 -11.66 -8.79 -10.37
CA THR A 178 -10.99 -7.51 -10.66
C THR A 178 -11.07 -6.51 -9.51
N PHE A 179 -12.07 -6.61 -8.64
CA PHE A 179 -12.22 -5.77 -7.45
C PHE A 179 -12.14 -6.57 -6.14
N GLY A 180 -11.59 -7.80 -6.18
CA GLY A 180 -11.19 -8.57 -5.01
C GLY A 180 -12.31 -9.39 -4.36
N GLN A 181 -13.34 -9.78 -5.10
CA GLN A 181 -14.37 -10.69 -4.65
C GLN A 181 -14.36 -12.00 -5.43
N GLY A 182 -14.89 -13.08 -4.83
CA GLY A 182 -14.95 -14.40 -5.43
C GLY A 182 -13.70 -15.27 -5.20
N PHE A 183 -12.61 -14.72 -4.69
CA PHE A 183 -11.43 -15.49 -4.27
C PHE A 183 -10.95 -15.08 -2.89
N ASN A 184 -10.20 -15.96 -2.21
CA ASN A 184 -9.68 -15.67 -0.88
C ASN A 184 -8.13 -15.67 -0.89
N ALA A 185 -7.57 -14.72 -0.17
CA ALA A 185 -6.14 -14.61 0.10
C ALA A 185 -5.88 -14.35 1.59
N THR A 186 -4.66 -14.59 2.05
CA THR A 186 -4.19 -14.19 3.39
C THR A 186 -3.65 -12.76 3.37
N MET A 187 -3.55 -12.12 4.54
CA MET A 187 -2.93 -10.79 4.64
C MET A 187 -1.50 -10.81 4.12
N ILE A 188 -0.72 -11.83 4.46
CA ILE A 188 0.69 -11.90 4.01
C ILE A 188 0.79 -12.04 2.48
N GLN A 189 -0.09 -12.78 1.82
CA GLN A 189 -0.13 -12.84 0.35
C GLN A 189 -0.43 -11.48 -0.26
N MET A 190 -1.41 -10.77 0.30
CA MET A 190 -1.79 -9.45 -0.21
C MET A 190 -0.67 -8.43 -0.04
N ILE A 191 -0.10 -8.30 1.18
CA ILE A 191 0.92 -7.28 1.42
C ILE A 191 2.25 -7.59 0.71
N ALA A 192 2.68 -8.85 0.64
CA ALA A 192 3.88 -9.22 -0.09
C ALA A 192 3.76 -8.94 -1.60
N GLY A 193 2.60 -9.24 -2.18
CA GLY A 193 2.29 -8.86 -3.56
C GLY A 193 2.26 -7.34 -3.74
N PHE A 194 1.63 -6.60 -2.82
CA PHE A 194 1.53 -5.14 -2.89
C PHE A 194 2.89 -4.45 -2.78
N CYS A 195 3.77 -4.93 -1.90
CA CYS A 195 5.15 -4.43 -1.84
C CYS A 195 5.81 -4.48 -3.21
N SER A 196 5.58 -5.55 -3.99
CA SER A 196 6.14 -5.63 -5.34
C SER A 196 5.54 -4.62 -6.33
N LEU A 197 4.32 -4.13 -6.10
CA LEU A 197 3.72 -3.09 -6.93
C LEU A 197 4.29 -1.71 -6.67
N VAL A 198 4.90 -1.47 -5.50
CA VAL A 198 5.33 -0.13 -5.06
C VAL A 198 6.85 -0.02 -4.80
N ASN A 199 7.63 -1.04 -5.18
CA ASN A 199 9.08 -1.07 -5.01
C ASN A 199 9.85 -1.29 -6.32
N GLY A 200 9.25 -0.97 -7.48
CA GLY A 200 9.86 -1.20 -8.79
C GLY A 200 9.60 -2.58 -9.38
N GLY A 201 8.68 -3.35 -8.80
CA GLY A 201 8.24 -4.65 -9.31
C GLY A 201 8.88 -5.86 -8.63
N TYR A 202 9.68 -5.69 -7.61
CA TYR A 202 10.47 -6.77 -7.00
C TYR A 202 9.69 -7.50 -5.91
N TYR A 203 9.41 -8.80 -6.12
CA TYR A 203 8.75 -9.66 -5.14
C TYR A 203 9.78 -10.41 -4.30
N TYR A 204 9.85 -10.06 -3.03
CA TYR A 204 10.72 -10.72 -2.04
C TYR A 204 9.97 -11.78 -1.26
N GLU A 205 10.69 -12.84 -0.85
CA GLU A 205 10.20 -13.82 0.11
C GLU A 205 10.08 -13.15 1.49
N PRO A 206 8.87 -13.07 2.07
CA PRO A 206 8.72 -12.42 3.37
C PRO A 206 9.38 -13.26 4.47
N HIS A 207 10.04 -12.59 5.42
CA HIS A 207 10.64 -13.24 6.59
C HIS A 207 10.57 -12.32 7.82
N VAL A 208 10.53 -12.93 9.00
CA VAL A 208 10.51 -12.25 10.30
C VAL A 208 11.89 -12.32 10.96
N VAL A 209 12.60 -13.43 10.74
CA VAL A 209 13.92 -13.65 11.33
C VAL A 209 14.99 -12.96 10.49
N ASN A 210 15.71 -11.98 11.07
CA ASN A 210 16.82 -11.32 10.38
C ASN A 210 18.17 -11.97 10.69
N LYS A 211 18.33 -12.60 11.89
CA LYS A 211 19.56 -13.30 12.25
C LYS A 211 19.33 -14.37 13.32
N ILE A 212 20.21 -15.35 13.34
CA ILE A 212 20.30 -16.40 14.36
C ILE A 212 21.60 -16.20 15.11
N VAL A 213 21.52 -16.13 16.44
CA VAL A 213 22.68 -15.99 17.31
C VAL A 213 22.79 -17.17 18.29
N SER A 214 23.99 -17.53 18.67
CA SER A 214 24.26 -18.52 19.73
C SER A 214 24.03 -17.92 21.11
N SER A 215 24.08 -18.77 22.15
CA SER A 215 23.87 -18.35 23.53
C SER A 215 24.94 -17.37 24.05
N ASP A 216 26.10 -17.29 23.43
CA ASP A 216 27.20 -16.35 23.75
C ASP A 216 27.10 -15.03 22.93
N GLY A 217 26.04 -14.86 22.11
CA GLY A 217 25.84 -13.68 21.29
C GLY A 217 26.52 -13.70 19.92
N THR A 218 27.26 -14.79 19.58
CA THR A 218 27.90 -14.92 18.27
C THR A 218 26.86 -15.17 17.19
N THR A 219 26.92 -14.38 16.09
CA THR A 219 26.02 -14.59 14.94
C THR A 219 26.34 -15.90 14.22
N ILE A 220 25.38 -16.82 14.22
CA ILE A 220 25.45 -18.10 13.50
C ILE A 220 25.08 -17.89 12.02
N LYS A 221 24.02 -17.12 11.76
CA LYS A 221 23.50 -16.87 10.41
C LYS A 221 22.77 -15.55 10.33
N ASN A 222 23.07 -14.75 9.30
CA ASN A 222 22.20 -13.66 8.86
C ASN A 222 21.21 -14.19 7.81
N ILE A 223 19.99 -13.68 7.83
CA ILE A 223 18.96 -13.96 6.82
C ILE A 223 18.90 -12.72 5.91
N GLU A 224 19.40 -12.88 4.70
CA GLU A 224 19.39 -11.82 3.71
C GLU A 224 18.06 -11.78 2.95
N PRO A 225 17.56 -10.61 2.52
CA PRO A 225 16.38 -10.50 1.68
C PRO A 225 16.53 -11.33 0.40
N ARG A 226 15.55 -12.19 0.11
CA ARG A 226 15.56 -13.08 -1.05
C ARG A 226 14.60 -12.58 -2.12
N LEU A 227 15.14 -12.02 -3.21
CA LEU A 227 14.36 -11.69 -4.39
C LEU A 227 13.94 -12.98 -5.10
N LEU A 228 12.64 -13.17 -5.33
CA LEU A 228 12.08 -14.35 -6.01
C LEU A 228 11.79 -14.07 -7.50
N LYS A 229 11.22 -12.92 -7.82
CA LYS A 229 10.78 -12.57 -9.17
C LYS A 229 10.50 -11.08 -9.30
N GLN A 230 10.35 -10.62 -10.53
CA GLN A 230 9.77 -9.33 -10.85
C GLN A 230 8.31 -9.53 -11.30
N THR A 231 7.38 -8.81 -10.71
CA THR A 231 5.94 -8.91 -10.99
C THR A 231 5.47 -7.92 -12.03
N VAL A 232 6.04 -6.73 -12.02
CA VAL A 232 5.76 -5.63 -12.94
C VAL A 232 7.04 -4.84 -13.24
N SER A 233 7.03 -4.01 -14.27
CA SER A 233 8.11 -3.08 -14.58
C SER A 233 8.14 -1.89 -13.60
N ALA A 234 9.27 -1.18 -13.53
CA ALA A 234 9.39 0.03 -12.74
C ALA A 234 8.38 1.11 -13.17
N SER A 235 8.14 1.27 -14.47
CA SER A 235 7.17 2.23 -15.00
C SER A 235 5.72 1.90 -14.59
N THR A 236 5.35 0.62 -14.53
CA THR A 236 4.05 0.19 -13.98
C THR A 236 3.98 0.50 -12.48
N SER A 237 5.05 0.21 -11.74
CA SER A 237 5.15 0.52 -10.31
C SER A 237 4.96 2.01 -10.02
N GLU A 238 5.61 2.90 -10.75
CA GLU A 238 5.47 4.35 -10.64
C GLU A 238 4.02 4.82 -10.85
N LYS A 239 3.32 4.29 -11.86
CA LYS A 239 1.90 4.59 -12.09
C LYS A 239 1.02 4.12 -10.94
N ILE A 240 1.29 2.93 -10.38
CA ILE A 240 0.51 2.41 -9.24
C ILE A 240 0.77 3.25 -7.99
N ILE A 241 2.00 3.71 -7.75
CA ILE A 241 2.31 4.67 -6.67
C ILE A 241 1.49 5.94 -6.85
N ASP A 242 1.50 6.56 -8.04
CA ASP A 242 0.70 7.77 -8.30
C ASP A 242 -0.79 7.55 -8.05
N TYR A 243 -1.35 6.43 -8.52
CA TYR A 243 -2.78 6.14 -8.32
C TYR A 243 -3.12 5.88 -6.84
N CYS A 244 -2.26 5.19 -6.10
CA CYS A 244 -2.44 4.95 -4.68
C CYS A 244 -2.25 6.22 -3.84
N ASN A 245 -1.39 7.14 -4.24
CA ASN A 245 -1.27 8.47 -3.64
C ASN A 245 -2.58 9.25 -3.83
N GLY A 246 -3.15 9.23 -5.04
CA GLY A 246 -4.46 9.84 -5.33
C GLY A 246 -5.59 9.31 -4.46
N VAL A 247 -5.58 8.02 -4.09
CA VAL A 247 -6.57 7.46 -3.14
C VAL A 247 -6.53 8.15 -1.79
N VAL A 248 -5.35 8.53 -1.31
CA VAL A 248 -5.19 9.18 0.01
C VAL A 248 -5.38 10.69 -0.07
N THR A 249 -4.99 11.33 -1.16
CA THR A 249 -5.15 12.79 -1.33
C THR A 249 -6.56 13.18 -1.76
N GLU A 250 -7.14 12.50 -2.75
CA GLU A 250 -8.42 12.85 -3.36
C GLU A 250 -9.53 11.83 -3.12
N GLY A 251 -9.13 10.56 -2.88
CA GLY A 251 -10.05 9.42 -2.88
C GLY A 251 -10.58 9.00 -1.51
N THR A 252 -10.81 7.69 -1.39
CA THR A 252 -11.44 7.04 -0.24
C THR A 252 -10.53 6.86 0.96
N GLY A 253 -9.21 7.07 0.80
CA GLY A 253 -8.18 6.79 1.81
C GLY A 253 -7.77 7.99 2.68
N LYS A 254 -8.37 9.16 2.53
CA LYS A 254 -7.98 10.42 3.22
C LYS A 254 -7.81 10.28 4.74
N THR A 255 -8.63 9.44 5.36
CA THR A 255 -8.60 9.22 6.82
C THR A 255 -7.45 8.35 7.30
N ALA A 256 -6.66 7.76 6.40
CA ALA A 256 -5.48 6.97 6.76
C ALA A 256 -4.22 7.84 6.95
N ARG A 257 -4.22 9.09 6.47
CA ARG A 257 -3.04 9.96 6.46
C ARG A 257 -2.73 10.46 7.89
N PRO A 258 -1.51 10.23 8.39
CA PRO A 258 -1.02 10.91 9.60
C PRO A 258 -0.76 12.39 9.29
N ALA A 259 -0.88 13.24 10.30
CA ALA A 259 -0.59 14.67 10.15
C ALA A 259 0.87 14.91 9.76
N GLY A 260 1.10 15.73 8.74
CA GLY A 260 2.43 16.09 8.25
C GLY A 260 3.14 15.04 7.41
N TYR A 261 2.52 13.87 7.13
CA TYR A 261 3.14 12.81 6.32
C TYR A 261 2.33 12.50 5.07
N ALA A 262 3.02 12.41 3.94
CA ALA A 262 2.45 11.87 2.71
C ALA A 262 2.54 10.36 2.70
N ILE A 263 1.42 9.67 2.44
CA ILE A 263 1.32 8.23 2.30
C ILE A 263 0.50 7.86 1.08
N GLY A 264 0.70 6.66 0.56
CA GLY A 264 -0.15 6.08 -0.46
C GLY A 264 -0.86 4.81 0.02
N GLY A 265 -1.92 4.40 -0.67
CA GLY A 265 -2.59 3.15 -0.31
C GLY A 265 -3.97 2.97 -0.95
N LYS A 266 -4.68 1.93 -0.49
CA LYS A 266 -6.01 1.59 -0.98
C LYS A 266 -6.90 1.09 0.14
N THR A 267 -8.12 1.59 0.23
CA THR A 267 -9.18 1.06 1.10
C THR A 267 -9.77 -0.22 0.54
N GLY A 268 -10.15 -1.14 1.41
CA GLY A 268 -10.90 -2.35 1.08
C GLY A 268 -12.18 -2.45 1.88
N THR A 269 -13.22 -2.94 1.23
CA THR A 269 -14.48 -3.35 1.84
C THR A 269 -14.97 -4.58 1.08
N ALA A 270 -15.16 -5.68 1.78
CA ALA A 270 -15.68 -6.92 1.21
C ALA A 270 -16.84 -7.44 2.05
N GLU A 271 -18.00 -7.63 1.44
CA GLU A 271 -19.13 -8.29 2.10
C GLU A 271 -18.86 -9.80 2.17
N MET A 272 -18.93 -10.36 3.36
CA MET A 272 -18.67 -11.78 3.59
C MET A 272 -19.79 -12.67 3.07
N VAL A 273 -19.45 -13.90 2.75
CA VAL A 273 -20.45 -14.95 2.40
C VAL A 273 -20.97 -15.60 3.70
N PRO A 274 -22.28 -15.77 3.86
CA PRO A 274 -23.38 -15.40 2.95
C PRO A 274 -23.70 -13.90 2.99
N ARG A 275 -23.77 -13.26 1.83
CA ARG A 275 -23.89 -11.80 1.66
C ARG A 275 -25.15 -11.17 2.26
N ASN A 276 -26.17 -11.97 2.53
CA ASN A 276 -27.43 -11.52 3.14
C ASN A 276 -27.30 -11.17 4.64
N LYS A 277 -26.18 -11.47 5.28
CA LYS A 277 -25.94 -11.17 6.70
C LYS A 277 -25.33 -9.79 6.94
N LYS A 278 -24.92 -9.09 5.89
CA LYS A 278 -24.27 -7.76 5.96
C LYS A 278 -23.06 -7.74 6.91
N ASN A 279 -22.31 -8.83 6.95
CA ASN A 279 -21.02 -8.89 7.61
C ASN A 279 -19.94 -8.45 6.63
N TYR A 280 -19.03 -7.59 7.10
CA TYR A 280 -17.99 -7.02 6.25
C TYR A 280 -16.60 -7.24 6.84
N VAL A 281 -15.62 -7.39 5.94
CA VAL A 281 -14.22 -7.19 6.22
C VAL A 281 -13.84 -5.84 5.64
N VAL A 282 -13.35 -4.93 6.49
CA VAL A 282 -12.85 -3.63 6.05
C VAL A 282 -11.34 -3.55 6.25
N SER A 283 -10.66 -2.88 5.34
CA SER A 283 -9.21 -2.89 5.34
C SER A 283 -8.62 -1.61 4.73
N PHE A 284 -7.34 -1.38 5.02
CA PHE A 284 -6.51 -0.42 4.32
C PHE A 284 -5.12 -1.00 4.14
N MET A 285 -4.63 -0.99 2.91
CA MET A 285 -3.28 -1.40 2.56
C MET A 285 -2.54 -0.20 1.98
N GLY A 286 -1.42 0.16 2.57
CA GLY A 286 -0.70 1.38 2.21
C GLY A 286 0.80 1.28 2.44
N TYR A 287 1.47 2.39 2.16
CA TYR A 287 2.92 2.55 2.29
C TYR A 287 3.26 3.99 2.66
N ALA A 288 4.45 4.18 3.19
CA ALA A 288 5.08 5.45 3.50
C ALA A 288 6.59 5.38 3.22
N PRO A 289 7.26 6.51 2.87
CA PRO A 289 6.69 7.75 2.32
C PRO A 289 5.97 7.56 0.99
N ALA A 290 5.15 8.55 0.55
CA ALA A 290 4.34 8.44 -0.66
C ALA A 290 5.15 8.43 -1.96
N ASP A 291 6.26 9.15 -2.00
CA ASP A 291 7.15 9.32 -3.17
C ASP A 291 8.24 8.24 -3.24
N HIS A 292 8.62 7.70 -2.08
CA HIS A 292 9.67 6.70 -1.97
C HIS A 292 9.28 5.62 -0.94
N PRO A 293 8.44 4.64 -1.31
CA PRO A 293 7.92 3.64 -0.39
C PRO A 293 9.02 2.81 0.28
N GLU A 294 9.12 2.87 1.61
CA GLU A 294 10.06 2.10 2.41
C GLU A 294 9.36 1.20 3.44
N ILE A 295 8.13 1.60 3.86
CA ILE A 295 7.31 0.87 4.81
C ILE A 295 5.99 0.52 4.15
N ALA A 296 5.54 -0.72 4.29
CA ALA A 296 4.18 -1.11 3.93
C ALA A 296 3.39 -1.49 5.18
N ILE A 297 2.11 -1.12 5.20
CA ILE A 297 1.18 -1.40 6.29
C ILE A 297 -0.12 -1.97 5.74
N TYR A 298 -0.65 -3.01 6.38
CA TYR A 298 -1.95 -3.57 6.05
C TYR A 298 -2.76 -3.80 7.32
N ALA A 299 -3.83 -3.05 7.49
CA ALA A 299 -4.79 -3.21 8.57
C ALA A 299 -6.07 -3.86 8.04
N VAL A 300 -6.55 -4.87 8.75
CA VAL A 300 -7.80 -5.59 8.44
C VAL A 300 -8.64 -5.67 9.69
N VAL A 301 -9.91 -5.32 9.57
CA VAL A 301 -10.92 -5.46 10.63
C VAL A 301 -12.01 -6.40 10.13
N ASP A 302 -12.06 -7.59 10.72
CA ASP A 302 -13.06 -8.60 10.44
C ASP A 302 -14.29 -8.36 11.30
N ARG A 303 -15.42 -8.11 10.65
CA ARG A 303 -16.71 -7.89 11.31
C ARG A 303 -16.66 -6.86 12.44
N PRO A 304 -16.45 -5.56 12.13
CA PRO A 304 -16.46 -4.50 13.15
C PRO A 304 -17.72 -4.63 14.02
N ASN A 305 -17.56 -4.57 15.33
CA ASN A 305 -18.67 -4.69 16.29
C ASN A 305 -19.52 -3.41 16.33
N THR A 306 -20.22 -3.14 15.23
CA THR A 306 -21.07 -1.96 15.01
C THR A 306 -22.19 -2.28 14.04
N LEU A 307 -23.23 -1.42 14.02
CA LEU A 307 -24.38 -1.57 13.12
C LEU A 307 -24.02 -1.30 11.65
N ILE A 308 -23.02 -0.45 11.40
CA ILE A 308 -22.53 -0.11 10.05
C ILE A 308 -21.10 -0.64 9.96
N GLN A 309 -20.95 -1.83 9.39
CA GLN A 309 -19.66 -2.53 9.35
C GLN A 309 -18.80 -2.16 8.14
N ASP A 310 -19.39 -1.59 7.09
CA ASP A 310 -18.74 -1.31 5.79
C ASP A 310 -17.97 0.02 5.73
N ASP A 311 -17.81 0.71 6.88
CA ASP A 311 -17.01 1.93 6.96
C ASP A 311 -15.52 1.62 7.03
N ALA A 312 -14.78 1.97 5.98
CA ALA A 312 -13.33 1.79 5.90
C ALA A 312 -12.56 2.56 6.99
N LYS A 313 -13.20 3.54 7.68
CA LYS A 313 -12.57 4.31 8.77
C LYS A 313 -12.08 3.46 9.93
N PHE A 314 -12.66 2.29 10.16
CA PHE A 314 -12.14 1.37 11.16
C PHE A 314 -10.70 0.92 10.86
N ALA A 315 -10.39 0.65 9.60
CA ALA A 315 -9.05 0.24 9.21
C ALA A 315 -8.11 1.45 8.97
N THR A 316 -8.60 2.51 8.32
CA THR A 316 -7.79 3.71 8.07
C THR A 316 -7.40 4.44 9.35
N GLY A 317 -8.28 4.45 10.37
CA GLY A 317 -7.98 5.01 11.69
C GLY A 317 -6.87 4.24 12.42
N ILE A 318 -6.86 2.89 12.31
CA ILE A 318 -5.76 2.08 12.85
C ILE A 318 -4.45 2.45 12.16
N VAL A 319 -4.46 2.55 10.82
CA VAL A 319 -3.26 2.90 10.05
C VAL A 319 -2.75 4.29 10.41
N LYS A 320 -3.65 5.31 10.46
CA LYS A 320 -3.29 6.66 10.89
C LYS A 320 -2.58 6.64 12.25
N ASN A 321 -3.18 5.98 13.24
CA ASN A 321 -2.63 5.92 14.60
C ASN A 321 -1.27 5.22 14.64
N VAL A 322 -1.14 4.05 13.98
CA VAL A 322 0.12 3.31 13.93
C VAL A 322 1.22 4.13 13.24
N LEU A 323 0.93 4.73 12.09
CA LEU A 323 1.93 5.51 11.35
C LEU A 323 2.31 6.81 12.07
N THR A 324 1.38 7.44 12.83
CA THR A 324 1.68 8.60 13.66
C THR A 324 2.78 8.30 14.69
N GLU A 325 2.81 7.09 15.24
CA GLU A 325 3.83 6.65 16.20
C GLU A 325 5.10 6.09 15.51
N VAL A 326 4.89 5.29 14.47
CA VAL A 326 5.98 4.52 13.83
C VAL A 326 6.89 5.40 12.97
N LEU A 327 6.34 6.37 12.22
CA LEU A 327 7.15 7.19 11.33
C LEU A 327 8.21 8.02 12.07
N PRO A 328 7.87 8.78 13.14
CA PRO A 328 8.88 9.47 13.94
C PRO A 328 9.85 8.50 14.64
N TYR A 329 9.35 7.36 15.14
CA TYR A 329 10.20 6.34 15.78
C TYR A 329 11.29 5.79 14.83
N LEU A 330 10.96 5.67 13.55
CA LEU A 330 11.89 5.23 12.51
C LEU A 330 12.68 6.38 11.87
N ASN A 331 12.60 7.60 12.44
CA ASN A 331 13.25 8.82 11.97
C ASN A 331 12.80 9.30 10.58
N TYR A 332 11.55 9.05 10.20
CA TYR A 332 10.94 9.72 9.06
C TYR A 332 10.45 11.10 9.49
N PHE A 333 10.86 12.12 8.76
CA PHE A 333 10.45 13.50 9.03
C PHE A 333 9.14 13.83 8.30
N MET A 334 8.40 14.80 8.83
CA MET A 334 7.23 15.33 8.15
C MET A 334 7.61 15.91 6.79
N THR A 335 6.88 15.55 5.75
CA THR A 335 7.10 15.97 4.36
C THR A 335 6.04 16.96 3.87
N GLU A 336 4.96 17.15 4.64
CA GLU A 336 3.86 18.04 4.31
C GLU A 336 3.66 19.11 5.38
N GLU A 337 3.20 20.28 4.95
CA GLU A 337 2.80 21.35 5.88
C GLU A 337 1.53 20.92 6.64
N LEU A 338 1.55 21.18 7.95
CA LEU A 338 0.37 20.94 8.78
C LEU A 338 -0.71 21.97 8.51
N SER A 339 -1.93 21.50 8.29
CA SER A 339 -3.12 22.35 8.29
C SER A 339 -3.40 22.90 9.70
N ASP A 340 -4.19 23.97 9.81
CA ASP A 340 -4.55 24.55 11.10
C ASP A 340 -5.28 23.56 12.04
N ASN A 341 -6.07 22.64 11.46
CA ASN A 341 -6.74 21.59 12.23
C ASN A 341 -5.72 20.56 12.77
N GLU A 342 -4.76 20.15 11.94
CA GLU A 342 -3.71 19.21 12.36
C GLU A 342 -2.78 19.82 13.42
N ARG A 343 -2.46 21.12 13.29
CA ARG A 343 -1.72 21.86 14.36
C ARG A 343 -2.48 21.86 15.68
N THR A 344 -3.79 22.01 15.62
CA THR A 344 -4.65 22.00 16.79
C THR A 344 -4.76 20.61 17.41
N GLU A 345 -4.87 19.55 16.59
CA GLU A 345 -4.91 18.14 17.04
C GLU A 345 -3.61 17.71 17.71
N LEU A 346 -2.45 18.10 17.16
CA LEU A 346 -1.14 17.75 17.69
C LEU A 346 -0.77 18.55 18.95
N GLY A 347 -1.37 19.74 19.16
CA GLY A 347 -1.00 20.64 20.23
C GLY A 347 0.36 21.32 20.02
N GLU A 348 0.59 22.45 20.73
CA GLU A 348 1.87 23.17 20.59
C GLU A 348 3.09 22.36 21.13
N SER A 349 2.87 21.45 22.09
CA SER A 349 3.93 20.63 22.67
C SER A 349 4.47 19.56 21.70
N ASP A 350 3.61 19.01 20.83
CA ASP A 350 4.01 17.97 19.87
C ASP A 350 4.71 18.57 18.66
N LEU A 351 4.50 19.86 18.40
CA LEU A 351 5.24 20.64 17.40
C LEU A 351 6.67 20.99 17.87
N ALA A 352 7.01 20.72 19.15
CA ALA A 352 8.31 21.05 19.73
C ALA A 352 9.40 19.98 19.49
N VAL A 353 9.07 18.82 18.89
CA VAL A 353 10.09 17.89 18.36
C VAL A 353 10.52 18.40 16.98
N LYS A 354 11.46 19.34 16.98
CA LYS A 354 11.71 20.20 15.86
C LYS A 354 13.08 20.17 15.38
N LEU A 355 13.14 20.63 14.16
CA LEU A 355 14.34 21.19 13.56
C LEU A 355 15.24 21.79 14.66
N PRO A 356 16.53 21.44 14.70
CA PRO A 356 17.46 22.14 15.57
C PRO A 356 17.32 23.64 15.29
N GLU A 357 17.02 24.42 16.31
CA GLU A 357 17.04 25.88 16.20
C GLU A 357 18.41 26.27 15.68
N VAL A 358 18.42 26.89 14.51
CA VAL A 358 19.60 27.62 14.05
C VAL A 358 19.71 28.81 14.97
N GLU A 359 20.60 28.73 15.96
CA GLU A 359 20.90 29.87 16.81
C GLU A 359 21.33 31.04 15.91
N ASN A 360 20.58 32.14 16.03
CA ASN A 360 20.83 33.35 15.30
C ASN A 360 22.21 33.87 15.71
N PRO A 361 23.15 34.18 14.80
CA PRO A 361 24.50 34.59 15.16
C PRO A 361 24.60 35.95 15.92
N GLU A 362 23.49 36.62 16.19
CA GLU A 362 23.49 37.97 16.78
C GLU A 362 23.41 37.97 18.33
N ASP A 363 23.25 36.82 19.00
CA ASP A 363 23.13 36.77 20.48
C ASP A 363 24.41 36.32 21.21
N ALA A 364 25.56 36.30 20.56
CA ALA A 364 26.85 35.89 21.14
C ALA A 364 27.82 37.08 21.44
N GLU A 365 27.32 38.09 22.12
CA GLU A 365 28.19 39.03 22.85
C GLU A 365 27.85 38.95 24.33
N ASP A 366 28.53 38.06 25.06
CA ASP A 366 28.94 38.16 26.46
C ASP A 366 29.26 36.78 27.07
N ALA A 367 30.38 36.17 26.73
CA ALA A 367 31.10 35.25 27.62
C ALA A 367 32.55 35.08 27.16
N GLU A 368 33.44 35.83 27.77
CA GLU A 368 34.88 35.57 27.69
C GLU A 368 35.27 34.27 28.41
N GLY A 369 36.04 33.43 27.72
CA GLY A 369 37.00 32.52 28.36
C GLY A 369 36.75 31.05 28.29
N ALA A 370 37.07 30.40 27.16
CA ALA A 370 37.70 29.08 27.15
C ALA A 370 38.21 28.79 25.69
N GLU A 371 39.49 28.61 25.55
CA GLU A 371 40.13 28.16 24.31
C GLU A 371 39.65 26.75 23.93
N VAL A 372 39.05 26.61 22.74
CA VAL A 372 38.84 25.34 22.07
C VAL A 372 39.24 25.47 20.60
N GLN A 373 40.02 24.52 20.17
CA GLN A 373 40.61 24.40 18.83
C GLN A 373 39.56 24.40 17.74
N GLN A 374 39.78 25.15 16.68
CA GLN A 374 38.99 25.20 15.48
C GLN A 374 39.08 23.86 14.71
N GLU A 375 37.96 23.14 14.59
CA GLU A 375 37.72 22.26 13.47
C GLU A 375 36.79 23.01 12.48
N GLU A 376 37.24 23.09 11.26
CA GLU A 376 36.56 23.73 10.14
C GLU A 376 35.24 22.96 9.84
N THR A 377 34.09 23.55 10.16
CA THR A 377 32.80 23.14 9.63
C THR A 377 32.55 23.84 8.30
N THR A 378 32.55 23.06 7.25
CA THR A 378 32.09 23.48 5.91
C THR A 378 30.63 23.90 6.00
N GLN A 379 30.35 25.15 5.68
CA GLN A 379 29.04 25.71 5.44
C GLN A 379 28.47 25.06 4.17
N GLU A 380 27.28 24.44 4.24
CA GLU A 380 26.48 24.12 3.07
C GLU A 380 25.90 25.43 2.50
N GLU A 381 26.56 25.91 1.45
CA GLU A 381 25.99 26.94 0.59
C GLU A 381 24.83 26.35 -0.22
N THR A 382 23.68 27.04 -0.21
CA THR A 382 22.65 26.88 -1.26
C THR A 382 23.36 26.90 -2.62
N PRO A 383 23.02 25.98 -3.56
CA PRO A 383 23.68 25.96 -4.86
C PRO A 383 23.44 27.30 -5.58
N GLN A 384 24.44 28.16 -5.57
CA GLN A 384 24.48 29.27 -6.52
C GLN A 384 24.73 28.68 -7.90
N GLU A 385 23.82 28.97 -8.84
CA GLU A 385 24.02 28.65 -10.25
C GLU A 385 25.45 29.10 -10.64
N SER A 386 26.23 28.18 -11.18
CA SER A 386 27.58 28.47 -11.62
C SER A 386 27.55 29.51 -12.74
N GLU A 387 28.63 30.32 -12.86
CA GLU A 387 28.72 31.28 -13.96
C GLU A 387 28.68 30.58 -15.34
N GLU A 388 29.09 29.32 -15.40
CA GLU A 388 29.02 28.48 -16.59
C GLU A 388 27.55 28.07 -16.91
N GLU A 389 26.73 27.80 -15.92
CA GLU A 389 25.30 27.50 -16.07
C GLU A 389 24.52 28.75 -16.55
N LYS A 390 24.83 29.91 -16.01
CA LYS A 390 24.23 31.17 -16.46
C LYS A 390 24.61 31.50 -17.89
N ALA A 391 25.87 31.39 -18.23
CA ALA A 391 26.39 31.63 -19.58
C ALA A 391 25.80 30.62 -20.59
N TRP A 392 25.58 29.37 -20.17
CA TRP A 392 24.91 28.34 -20.98
C TRP A 392 23.45 28.66 -21.24
N LYS A 393 22.68 29.07 -20.23
CA LYS A 393 21.29 29.46 -20.37
C LYS A 393 21.12 30.71 -21.25
N GLU A 394 22.01 31.70 -21.12
CA GLU A 394 22.02 32.88 -21.98
C GLU A 394 22.32 32.51 -23.45
N ARG A 395 23.18 31.53 -23.68
CA ARG A 395 23.50 31.04 -25.03
C ARG A 395 22.34 30.31 -25.65
N LEU A 396 21.64 29.42 -24.91
CA LEU A 396 20.45 28.73 -25.40
C LEU A 396 19.29 29.70 -25.71
N ALA A 397 19.16 30.80 -25.00
CA ALA A 397 18.14 31.82 -25.26
C ALA A 397 18.32 32.55 -26.61
N THR A 398 19.48 32.42 -27.26
CA THR A 398 19.73 32.98 -28.60
C THR A 398 19.45 32.02 -29.74
N TYR A 399 19.11 30.75 -29.44
CA TYR A 399 18.87 29.74 -30.46
C TYR A 399 17.44 29.87 -31.02
N GLU A 400 17.29 29.63 -32.32
CA GLU A 400 15.98 29.57 -32.96
C GLU A 400 15.27 28.25 -32.61
N THR A 401 13.96 28.29 -32.45
CA THR A 401 13.16 27.09 -32.18
C THR A 401 12.67 26.50 -33.50
N ASP A 402 12.91 25.22 -33.71
CA ASP A 402 12.35 24.47 -34.85
C ASP A 402 10.81 24.39 -34.71
N PRO A 403 10.05 24.88 -35.69
CA PRO A 403 8.60 24.97 -35.60
C PRO A 403 7.86 23.63 -35.68
N GLU A 404 8.53 22.56 -36.16
CA GLU A 404 7.92 21.24 -36.27
C GLU A 404 8.18 20.38 -35.03
N THR A 405 9.33 20.53 -34.36
CA THR A 405 9.72 19.69 -33.24
C THR A 405 9.72 20.40 -31.88
N GLY A 406 9.75 21.74 -31.89
CA GLY A 406 9.84 22.54 -30.63
C GLY A 406 11.23 22.54 -29.98
N TYR A 407 12.25 21.90 -30.58
CA TYR A 407 13.63 21.92 -30.11
C TYR A 407 14.36 23.18 -30.57
N LEU A 408 15.45 23.56 -29.88
CA LEU A 408 16.30 24.65 -30.27
C LEU A 408 17.28 24.20 -31.35
N ILE A 409 17.56 25.06 -32.32
CA ILE A 409 18.52 24.79 -33.40
C ILE A 409 19.85 25.44 -33.04
N GLU A 410 20.90 24.65 -32.88
CA GLU A 410 22.24 25.19 -32.68
C GLU A 410 22.77 25.86 -33.98
N PRO A 411 23.10 27.16 -33.94
CA PRO A 411 23.37 27.92 -35.17
C PRO A 411 24.60 27.46 -35.94
N GLU A 412 25.60 26.86 -35.27
CA GLU A 412 26.87 26.46 -35.89
C GLU A 412 26.79 25.05 -36.52
N THR A 413 26.06 24.14 -35.95
CA THR A 413 26.02 22.73 -36.35
C THR A 413 24.68 22.30 -36.97
N GLY A 414 23.61 23.06 -36.72
CA GLY A 414 22.25 22.71 -37.09
C GLY A 414 21.66 21.56 -36.24
N ALA A 415 22.31 21.19 -35.13
CA ALA A 415 21.86 20.15 -34.26
C ALA A 415 20.61 20.63 -33.44
N LEU A 416 19.67 19.71 -33.26
CA LEU A 416 18.51 19.97 -32.39
C LEU A 416 18.91 19.78 -30.94
N ILE A 417 18.61 20.77 -30.09
CA ILE A 417 18.94 20.81 -28.68
C ILE A 417 17.63 20.83 -27.88
N ASP A 418 17.50 19.94 -26.91
CA ASP A 418 16.36 19.91 -26.00
C ASP A 418 16.43 21.16 -25.07
N PRO A 419 15.41 22.04 -25.10
CA PRO A 419 15.41 23.26 -24.28
C PRO A 419 15.38 22.99 -22.77
N ALA A 420 14.92 21.82 -22.33
CA ALA A 420 14.84 21.47 -20.91
C ALA A 420 16.16 20.92 -20.35
N THR A 421 16.89 20.16 -21.16
CA THR A 421 18.13 19.48 -20.72
C THR A 421 19.39 20.12 -21.31
N GLY A 422 19.28 20.91 -22.39
CA GLY A 422 20.41 21.50 -23.09
C GLY A 422 21.24 20.48 -23.86
N GLN A 423 20.78 19.25 -24.05
CA GLN A 423 21.50 18.18 -24.76
C GLN A 423 21.07 18.07 -26.24
N ALA A 424 22.02 17.67 -27.10
CA ALA A 424 21.72 17.42 -28.49
C ALA A 424 20.81 16.17 -28.64
N VAL A 425 19.75 16.31 -29.42
CA VAL A 425 18.81 15.23 -29.73
C VAL A 425 19.28 14.50 -30.99
N ASP A 426 19.42 13.17 -30.91
CA ASP A 426 19.80 12.36 -32.05
C ASP A 426 18.64 12.31 -33.06
N GLY A 427 18.88 12.88 -34.27
CA GLY A 427 17.87 12.97 -35.33
C GLY A 427 17.40 11.64 -35.91
N SER A 428 17.89 10.49 -35.42
CA SER A 428 17.43 9.15 -35.84
C SER A 428 16.06 8.78 -35.26
N SER A 429 15.54 9.52 -34.31
CA SER A 429 14.24 9.26 -33.65
C SER A 429 13.01 9.77 -34.45
N PHE A 430 13.19 10.52 -35.55
CA PHE A 430 12.11 11.16 -36.28
C PHE A 430 11.84 10.54 -37.68
N MET A 431 12.47 9.40 -38.00
CA MET A 431 12.18 8.65 -39.22
C MET A 431 11.56 7.29 -38.86
N ASN A 432 10.26 7.29 -38.41
CA ASN A 432 9.35 6.15 -38.61
C ASN A 432 7.90 6.61 -38.50
#